data_bffb7acd0694e6ce39b9fc0d86568308
#
_entry.id   bffb7acd0694e6ce39b9fc0d86568308
#
_cell.length_a   1.000
_cell.length_b   1.000
_cell.length_c   1.000
_cell.angle_alpha   90.00
_cell.angle_beta   90.00
_cell.angle_gamma   90.00
#
_symmetry.space_group_name_H-M   'P 1'
#
loop_
_entity.id
_entity.type
_entity.pdbx_description
1 polymer ?
#
loop_
_entity_poly.entity_id
_entity_poly.type
_entity_poly.pdbx_seq_one_letter_code
_entity_poly.pdbx_strand_id
1 'polypeptide(L)'
;HIAEYMRKRGRPLKLPQLNALGLGSAIHHSAGIRHPDLPIEPDANWAVGQESSRGKDTPSGHWEIAGLPVTWDWHYFKDKTNSFPTEIINLICQIAQVDGILGNKHASGIRIIEEFGQSHVETSMPICYTSADSVFQIAAHETVFGLDRLYDLCEKLSPAIHNLNVGRVIARPFGGSKGEGWERTKNRRDYAMLPPSSVLTDWVKASGGKTYAIGKIGDIFSMRNIDSNVTGTDRDLMRQLQKHIEFAEDGSLIFANFVEFDSLFGHRRDPIGYAKALEWFDTGIADVVRNLLEDDLLIVTADHGNDPTWSGTDHTREQVPVLLLGKTDFIQSGIELSDVATLASKHLGVAIPDP
;
A
#
# COMPACT_ATOMS: atom_id res chain seq x y z
N HIS A 1 -14.21 14.71 9.68
CA HIS A 1 -14.68 13.95 10.86
C HIS A 1 -13.69 14.04 12.02
N ILE A 2 -12.39 13.75 11.84
CA ILE A 2 -11.39 13.75 12.93
C ILE A 2 -11.27 15.12 13.60
N ALA A 3 -11.18 16.22 12.84
CA ALA A 3 -11.11 17.55 13.39
C ALA A 3 -12.32 17.89 14.28
N GLU A 4 -13.52 17.58 13.81
CA GLU A 4 -14.74 17.73 14.57
C GLU A 4 -14.80 16.82 15.81
N TYR A 5 -14.33 15.57 15.67
CA TYR A 5 -14.24 14.64 16.79
C TYR A 5 -13.32 15.15 17.91
N MET A 6 -12.17 15.73 17.54
CA MET A 6 -11.20 16.29 18.48
C MET A 6 -11.71 17.60 19.12
N ARG A 7 -12.34 18.47 18.31
CA ARG A 7 -12.91 19.73 18.78
C ARG A 7 -14.00 19.49 19.83
N LYS A 8 -14.90 18.53 19.63
CA LYS A 8 -15.93 18.16 20.62
C LYS A 8 -15.34 17.69 21.96
N ARG A 9 -14.07 17.31 22.00
CA ARG A 9 -13.33 16.90 23.20
C ARG A 9 -12.47 18.04 23.79
N GLY A 10 -12.64 19.26 23.31
CA GLY A 10 -11.88 20.42 23.78
C GLY A 10 -10.40 20.41 23.36
N ARG A 11 -10.04 19.57 22.39
CA ARG A 11 -8.68 19.47 21.84
C ARG A 11 -8.71 19.72 20.32
N PRO A 12 -8.72 20.97 19.85
CA PRO A 12 -8.67 21.27 18.42
C PRO A 12 -7.48 20.62 17.72
N LEU A 13 -7.70 20.09 16.54
CA LEU A 13 -6.65 19.52 15.68
C LEU A 13 -5.75 20.64 15.15
N LYS A 14 -4.43 20.45 15.23
CA LYS A 14 -3.44 21.45 14.82
C LYS A 14 -2.61 20.96 13.65
N LEU A 15 -2.92 21.44 12.45
CA LEU A 15 -2.25 21.07 11.20
C LEU A 15 -1.83 22.34 10.43
N PRO A 16 -0.99 23.21 11.00
CA PRO A 16 -0.66 24.48 10.37
C PRO A 16 0.02 24.31 9.01
N GLN A 17 0.88 23.29 8.85
CA GLN A 17 1.61 23.08 7.61
C GLN A 17 0.73 22.50 6.51
N LEU A 18 0.01 21.43 6.80
CA LEU A 18 -0.93 20.83 5.83
C LEU A 18 -2.03 21.83 5.46
N ASN A 19 -2.46 22.66 6.40
CA ASN A 19 -3.43 23.71 6.10
C ASN A 19 -2.83 24.77 5.17
N ALA A 20 -1.60 25.22 5.42
CA ALA A 20 -0.91 26.16 4.53
C ALA A 20 -0.74 25.60 3.10
N LEU A 21 -0.66 24.26 2.96
CA LEU A 21 -0.68 23.57 1.67
C LEU A 21 -2.08 23.42 1.06
N GLY A 22 -3.14 23.88 1.74
CA GLY A 22 -4.50 23.92 1.19
C GLY A 22 -5.45 22.83 1.70
N LEU A 23 -5.12 22.09 2.78
CA LEU A 23 -5.99 21.02 3.30
C LEU A 23 -7.40 21.50 3.64
N GLY A 24 -7.54 22.66 4.31
CA GLY A 24 -8.84 23.24 4.63
C GLY A 24 -9.65 23.63 3.38
N SER A 25 -8.96 24.12 2.34
CA SER A 25 -9.57 24.44 1.04
C SER A 25 -10.06 23.18 0.32
N ALA A 26 -9.25 22.12 0.29
CA ALA A 26 -9.63 20.82 -0.28
C ALA A 26 -10.83 20.20 0.44
N ILE A 27 -10.86 20.22 1.77
CA ILE A 27 -12.00 19.77 2.58
C ILE A 27 -13.25 20.59 2.26
N HIS A 28 -13.13 21.91 2.15
CA HIS A 28 -14.27 22.76 1.80
C HIS A 28 -14.82 22.43 0.40
N HIS A 29 -13.94 22.23 -0.57
CA HIS A 29 -14.33 21.86 -1.93
C HIS A 29 -15.08 20.51 -1.96
N SER A 30 -14.52 19.48 -1.30
CA SER A 30 -15.09 18.12 -1.29
C SER A 30 -16.40 18.02 -0.51
N ALA A 31 -16.48 18.63 0.67
CA ALA A 31 -17.58 18.42 1.60
C ALA A 31 -18.52 19.64 1.79
N GLY A 32 -18.19 20.80 1.22
CA GLY A 32 -18.93 22.03 1.44
C GLY A 32 -18.81 22.60 2.88
N ILE A 33 -17.90 22.06 3.69
CA ILE A 33 -17.78 22.38 5.11
C ILE A 33 -16.60 23.35 5.33
N ARG A 34 -16.84 24.41 6.08
CA ARG A 34 -15.79 25.28 6.62
C ARG A 34 -15.52 24.87 8.06
N HIS A 35 -14.35 24.28 8.31
CA HIS A 35 -13.97 23.89 9.65
C HIS A 35 -13.09 24.95 10.31
N PRO A 36 -13.40 25.40 11.56
CA PRO A 36 -12.69 26.50 12.19
C PRO A 36 -11.21 26.22 12.49
N ASP A 37 -10.84 24.95 12.65
CA ASP A 37 -9.46 24.52 12.90
C ASP A 37 -8.67 24.30 11.58
N LEU A 38 -9.34 24.35 10.44
CA LEU A 38 -8.78 24.13 9.09
C LEU A 38 -9.33 25.21 8.14
N PRO A 39 -8.86 26.45 8.24
CA PRO A 39 -9.34 27.55 7.42
C PRO A 39 -9.01 27.35 5.94
N ILE A 40 -9.75 28.04 5.08
CA ILE A 40 -9.50 28.07 3.64
C ILE A 40 -8.25 28.92 3.38
N GLU A 41 -7.33 28.37 2.59
CA GLU A 41 -6.13 29.07 2.12
C GLU A 41 -6.31 29.39 0.62
N PRO A 42 -6.60 30.64 0.27
CA PRO A 42 -6.97 31.00 -1.10
C PRO A 42 -5.82 30.89 -2.09
N ASP A 43 -4.59 31.05 -1.62
CA ASP A 43 -3.39 31.07 -2.46
C ASP A 43 -2.66 29.70 -2.50
N ALA A 44 -3.17 28.69 -1.76
CA ALA A 44 -2.60 27.35 -1.78
C ALA A 44 -2.93 26.63 -3.09
N ASN A 45 -2.00 25.81 -3.55
CA ASN A 45 -2.18 24.94 -4.72
C ASN A 45 -2.64 23.55 -4.26
N TRP A 46 -3.86 23.18 -4.60
CA TRP A 46 -4.47 21.93 -4.11
C TRP A 46 -5.46 21.37 -5.13
N ALA A 47 -5.67 20.06 -5.02
CA ALA A 47 -6.76 19.38 -5.70
C ALA A 47 -7.45 18.41 -4.73
N VAL A 48 -8.55 17.84 -5.19
CA VAL A 48 -9.27 16.75 -4.53
C VAL A 48 -9.29 15.57 -5.50
N GLY A 49 -8.56 14.51 -5.15
CA GLY A 49 -8.45 13.30 -5.96
C GLY A 49 -9.67 12.40 -5.81
N GLN A 50 -10.25 11.99 -6.95
CA GLN A 50 -11.31 11.00 -7.02
C GLN A 50 -10.73 9.68 -7.50
N GLU A 51 -10.88 8.59 -6.71
CA GLU A 51 -10.50 7.25 -7.16
C GLU A 51 -11.44 6.73 -8.25
N SER A 52 -10.87 6.29 -9.37
CA SER A 52 -11.53 5.55 -10.45
C SER A 52 -11.43 4.04 -10.26
N SER A 53 -10.45 3.57 -9.51
CA SER A 53 -10.27 2.16 -9.18
C SER A 53 -11.49 1.59 -8.47
N ARG A 54 -11.88 0.35 -8.79
CA ARG A 54 -12.99 -0.35 -8.13
C ARG A 54 -12.64 -0.74 -6.69
N GLY A 55 -11.38 -1.15 -6.47
CA GLY A 55 -10.84 -1.42 -5.15
C GLY A 55 -10.63 -0.15 -4.34
N LYS A 56 -10.68 -0.26 -3.03
CA LYS A 56 -10.30 0.78 -2.06
C LYS A 56 -9.19 0.22 -1.15
N ASP A 57 -8.24 -0.43 -1.77
CA ASP A 57 -7.11 -1.11 -1.13
C ASP A 57 -5.80 -0.43 -1.52
N THR A 58 -4.77 -0.67 -0.73
CA THR A 58 -3.45 -0.04 -0.90
C THR A 58 -2.84 -0.26 -2.30
N PRO A 59 -2.84 -1.47 -2.89
CA PRO A 59 -2.37 -1.64 -4.27
C PRO A 59 -3.16 -0.81 -5.29
N SER A 60 -4.49 -0.83 -5.23
CA SER A 60 -5.36 -0.09 -6.16
C SER A 60 -5.08 1.41 -6.11
N GLY A 61 -5.05 2.01 -4.91
CA GLY A 61 -4.82 3.44 -4.75
C GLY A 61 -3.41 3.87 -5.15
N HIS A 62 -2.37 3.10 -4.80
CA HIS A 62 -0.99 3.44 -5.19
C HIS A 62 -0.74 3.28 -6.69
N TRP A 63 -1.31 2.25 -7.33
CA TRP A 63 -1.20 2.11 -8.78
C TRP A 63 -1.92 3.26 -9.48
N GLU A 64 -3.07 3.68 -8.96
CA GLU A 64 -3.79 4.83 -9.50
C GLU A 64 -2.99 6.13 -9.34
N ILE A 65 -2.41 6.41 -8.16
CA ILE A 65 -1.47 7.53 -7.95
C ILE A 65 -0.32 7.49 -8.96
N ALA A 66 0.13 6.29 -9.32
CA ALA A 66 1.20 6.09 -10.31
C ALA A 66 0.70 6.06 -11.78
N GLY A 67 -0.57 6.41 -12.04
CA GLY A 67 -1.13 6.56 -13.37
C GLY A 67 -1.86 5.34 -13.92
N LEU A 68 -2.11 4.31 -13.09
CA LEU A 68 -2.80 3.09 -13.50
C LEU A 68 -4.04 2.83 -12.63
N PRO A 69 -5.24 3.31 -13.01
CA PRO A 69 -6.48 2.95 -12.33
C PRO A 69 -6.77 1.45 -12.46
N VAL A 70 -7.14 0.81 -11.34
CA VAL A 70 -7.53 -0.61 -11.31
C VAL A 70 -9.02 -0.73 -11.63
N THR A 71 -9.34 -0.86 -12.91
CA THR A 71 -10.73 -0.89 -13.42
C THR A 71 -11.36 -2.27 -13.36
N TRP A 72 -10.62 -3.30 -12.99
CA TRP A 72 -11.08 -4.67 -12.81
C TRP A 72 -11.32 -4.99 -11.33
N ASP A 73 -12.11 -6.04 -11.10
CA ASP A 73 -12.31 -6.57 -9.74
C ASP A 73 -11.17 -7.52 -9.36
N TRP A 74 -10.63 -7.37 -8.16
CA TRP A 74 -9.78 -8.39 -7.58
C TRP A 74 -10.55 -9.68 -7.37
N HIS A 75 -9.91 -10.81 -7.63
CA HIS A 75 -10.52 -12.10 -7.38
C HIS A 75 -10.40 -12.48 -5.90
N TYR A 76 -11.52 -12.88 -5.32
CA TYR A 76 -11.61 -13.42 -3.96
C TYR A 76 -12.12 -14.86 -4.04
N PHE A 77 -11.43 -15.78 -3.42
CA PHE A 77 -11.88 -17.17 -3.32
C PHE A 77 -13.07 -17.21 -2.38
N LYS A 78 -14.29 -17.37 -2.90
CA LYS A 78 -15.54 -17.22 -2.13
C LYS A 78 -15.90 -18.47 -1.33
N ASP A 79 -15.55 -19.68 -1.82
CA ASP A 79 -15.81 -20.92 -1.09
C ASP A 79 -14.86 -21.01 0.12
N LYS A 80 -15.46 -21.19 1.30
CA LYS A 80 -14.71 -21.22 2.56
C LYS A 80 -14.08 -22.57 2.89
N THR A 81 -14.50 -23.63 2.20
CA THR A 81 -14.11 -25.03 2.50
C THR A 81 -13.41 -25.75 1.37
N ASN A 82 -13.59 -25.29 0.12
CA ASN A 82 -12.92 -25.79 -1.08
C ASN A 82 -12.59 -24.58 -1.97
N SER A 83 -11.66 -23.76 -1.48
CA SER A 83 -11.43 -22.42 -1.99
C SER A 83 -10.81 -22.38 -3.40
N PHE A 84 -9.95 -23.35 -3.72
CA PHE A 84 -9.11 -23.25 -4.92
C PHE A 84 -9.59 -24.15 -6.07
N PRO A 85 -9.52 -23.65 -7.32
CA PRO A 85 -9.81 -24.45 -8.51
C PRO A 85 -8.89 -25.66 -8.62
N THR A 86 -9.42 -26.77 -9.16
CA THR A 86 -8.67 -28.01 -9.35
C THR A 86 -7.41 -27.81 -10.22
N GLU A 87 -7.47 -26.93 -11.21
CA GLU A 87 -6.35 -26.60 -12.09
C GLU A 87 -5.17 -26.00 -11.30
N ILE A 88 -5.45 -25.13 -10.33
CA ILE A 88 -4.44 -24.54 -9.45
C ILE A 88 -3.85 -25.60 -8.52
N ILE A 89 -4.69 -26.50 -7.96
CA ILE A 89 -4.22 -27.60 -7.12
C ILE A 89 -3.27 -28.52 -7.90
N ASN A 90 -3.66 -28.91 -9.12
CA ASN A 90 -2.84 -29.75 -9.99
C ASN A 90 -1.51 -29.06 -10.34
N LEU A 91 -1.53 -27.77 -10.62
CA LEU A 91 -0.32 -26.99 -10.91
C LEU A 91 0.63 -26.97 -9.69
N ILE A 92 0.09 -26.79 -8.48
CA ILE A 92 0.88 -26.85 -7.24
C ILE A 92 1.53 -28.24 -7.09
N CYS A 93 0.75 -29.32 -7.27
CA CYS A 93 1.25 -30.67 -7.18
C CYS A 93 2.37 -30.94 -8.18
N GLN A 94 2.22 -30.44 -9.41
CA GLN A 94 3.24 -30.58 -10.46
C GLN A 94 4.52 -29.79 -10.12
N ILE A 95 4.41 -28.53 -9.70
CA ILE A 95 5.57 -27.68 -9.36
C ILE A 95 6.29 -28.24 -8.13
N ALA A 96 5.54 -28.55 -7.08
CA ALA A 96 6.09 -29.03 -5.82
C ALA A 96 6.45 -30.52 -5.83
N GLN A 97 6.07 -31.29 -6.86
CA GLN A 97 6.26 -32.74 -6.95
C GLN A 97 5.70 -33.48 -5.73
N VAL A 98 4.42 -33.24 -5.42
CA VAL A 98 3.67 -33.82 -4.31
C VAL A 98 2.33 -34.37 -4.79
N ASP A 99 1.73 -35.29 -4.02
CA ASP A 99 0.49 -35.98 -4.41
C ASP A 99 -0.78 -35.15 -4.13
N GLY A 100 -0.65 -34.02 -3.41
CA GLY A 100 -1.80 -33.16 -3.04
C GLY A 100 -1.40 -31.93 -2.26
N ILE A 101 -2.39 -31.21 -1.79
CA ILE A 101 -2.26 -30.08 -0.89
C ILE A 101 -3.02 -30.32 0.40
N LEU A 102 -2.67 -29.61 1.46
CA LEU A 102 -3.43 -29.52 2.71
C LEU A 102 -4.17 -28.17 2.79
N GLY A 103 -5.24 -28.15 3.57
CA GLY A 103 -6.01 -26.92 3.81
C GLY A 103 -7.09 -26.69 2.77
N ASN A 104 -6.80 -26.01 1.68
CA ASN A 104 -7.75 -25.59 0.62
C ASN A 104 -8.99 -24.85 1.17
N LYS A 105 -8.79 -23.93 2.10
CA LYS A 105 -9.89 -23.23 2.79
C LYS A 105 -9.51 -21.85 3.29
N HIS A 106 -10.53 -21.10 3.74
CA HIS A 106 -10.31 -19.87 4.50
C HIS A 106 -9.82 -20.18 5.90
N ALA A 107 -8.69 -19.57 6.29
CA ALA A 107 -8.17 -19.70 7.65
C ALA A 107 -7.24 -18.55 8.03
N SER A 108 -7.01 -18.36 9.33
CA SER A 108 -5.86 -17.62 9.81
C SER A 108 -4.60 -18.50 9.75
N GLY A 109 -3.45 -17.88 9.43
CA GLY A 109 -2.20 -18.62 9.26
C GLY A 109 -1.73 -19.35 10.52
N ILE A 110 -2.10 -18.91 11.73
CA ILE A 110 -1.78 -19.61 12.98
C ILE A 110 -2.62 -20.90 13.07
N ARG A 111 -3.93 -20.76 12.96
CA ARG A 111 -4.86 -21.90 13.09
C ARG A 111 -4.62 -23.00 12.05
N ILE A 112 -4.34 -22.61 10.81
CA ILE A 112 -4.17 -23.62 9.77
C ILE A 112 -2.85 -24.40 9.92
N ILE A 113 -1.80 -23.76 10.44
CA ILE A 113 -0.54 -24.44 10.76
C ILE A 113 -0.73 -25.36 11.97
N GLU A 114 -1.49 -24.95 12.99
CA GLU A 114 -1.84 -25.82 14.13
C GLU A 114 -2.62 -27.06 13.66
N GLU A 115 -3.56 -26.89 12.70
CA GLU A 115 -4.40 -27.97 12.20
C GLU A 115 -3.64 -28.96 11.30
N PHE A 116 -2.78 -28.45 10.41
CA PHE A 116 -2.15 -29.27 9.37
C PHE A 116 -0.63 -29.43 9.48
N GLY A 117 0.02 -28.78 10.45
CA GLY A 117 1.48 -28.78 10.56
C GLY A 117 2.07 -30.19 10.69
N GLN A 118 1.44 -31.06 11.48
CA GLN A 118 1.89 -32.46 11.62
C GLN A 118 1.72 -33.23 10.30
N SER A 119 0.56 -33.15 9.66
CA SER A 119 0.32 -33.81 8.36
C SER A 119 1.26 -33.29 7.28
N HIS A 120 1.59 -31.99 7.30
CA HIS A 120 2.56 -31.42 6.39
C HIS A 120 3.97 -32.01 6.58
N VAL A 121 4.43 -32.15 7.83
CA VAL A 121 5.72 -32.76 8.14
C VAL A 121 5.79 -34.23 7.69
N GLU A 122 4.70 -34.97 7.84
CA GLU A 122 4.62 -36.41 7.46
C GLU A 122 4.52 -36.61 5.94
N THR A 123 3.84 -35.72 5.21
CA THR A 123 3.53 -35.91 3.78
C THR A 123 4.32 -35.00 2.84
N SER A 124 4.91 -33.94 3.35
CA SER A 124 5.50 -32.84 2.57
C SER A 124 4.50 -32.12 1.65
N MET A 125 3.19 -32.32 1.80
CA MET A 125 2.17 -31.57 1.06
C MET A 125 2.08 -30.13 1.59
N PRO A 126 2.16 -29.09 0.73
CA PRO A 126 2.08 -27.72 1.18
C PRO A 126 0.68 -27.38 1.73
N ILE A 127 0.61 -26.52 2.76
CA ILE A 127 -0.64 -26.08 3.34
C ILE A 127 -1.09 -24.81 2.58
N CYS A 128 -2.13 -24.95 1.74
CA CYS A 128 -2.67 -23.87 0.92
C CYS A 128 -3.95 -23.33 1.53
N TYR A 129 -4.03 -22.00 1.68
CA TYR A 129 -5.18 -21.35 2.28
C TYR A 129 -5.33 -19.89 1.81
N THR A 130 -6.50 -19.31 2.06
CA THR A 130 -6.78 -17.91 1.77
C THR A 130 -7.41 -17.22 2.99
N SER A 131 -7.64 -15.91 2.90
CA SER A 131 -8.29 -15.08 3.91
C SER A 131 -9.39 -14.22 3.27
N ALA A 132 -9.79 -13.14 3.93
CA ALA A 132 -10.74 -12.18 3.37
C ALA A 132 -10.16 -11.33 2.24
N ASP A 133 -8.82 -11.24 2.17
CA ASP A 133 -8.13 -10.48 1.13
C ASP A 133 -8.00 -11.28 -0.16
N SER A 134 -7.65 -10.58 -1.27
CA SER A 134 -7.30 -11.20 -2.55
C SER A 134 -5.88 -11.80 -2.49
N VAL A 135 -5.74 -12.93 -1.81
CA VAL A 135 -4.45 -13.59 -1.56
C VAL A 135 -4.52 -15.10 -1.70
N PHE A 136 -3.42 -15.68 -2.16
CA PHE A 136 -3.15 -17.12 -2.11
C PHE A 136 -1.95 -17.36 -1.19
N GLN A 137 -2.12 -18.14 -0.13
CA GLN A 137 -1.08 -18.34 0.88
C GLN A 137 -0.63 -19.81 0.94
N ILE A 138 0.67 -20.03 1.01
CA ILE A 138 1.28 -21.35 1.12
C ILE A 138 2.13 -21.39 2.38
N ALA A 139 1.72 -22.19 3.38
CA ALA A 139 2.55 -22.46 4.55
C ALA A 139 3.30 -23.78 4.36
N ALA A 140 4.59 -23.77 4.73
CA ALA A 140 5.44 -24.95 4.70
C ALA A 140 6.52 -24.87 5.78
N HIS A 141 6.94 -26.03 6.30
CA HIS A 141 7.97 -26.12 7.34
C HIS A 141 9.36 -25.90 6.71
N GLU A 142 10.12 -24.97 7.25
CA GLU A 142 11.38 -24.50 6.67
C GLU A 142 12.42 -25.61 6.45
N THR A 143 12.54 -26.56 7.36
CA THR A 143 13.54 -27.63 7.26
C THR A 143 13.00 -28.88 6.59
N VAL A 144 11.72 -29.22 6.73
CA VAL A 144 11.13 -30.44 6.17
C VAL A 144 10.80 -30.27 4.68
N PHE A 145 10.10 -29.19 4.35
CA PHE A 145 9.78 -28.86 2.95
C PHE A 145 10.95 -28.16 2.26
N GLY A 146 11.65 -27.31 3.00
CA GLY A 146 12.73 -26.46 2.52
C GLY A 146 12.26 -25.07 2.16
N LEU A 147 12.98 -24.06 2.68
CA LEU A 147 12.65 -22.64 2.46
C LEU A 147 12.77 -22.27 0.96
N ASP A 148 13.85 -22.66 0.31
CA ASP A 148 14.08 -22.38 -1.11
C ASP A 148 13.03 -23.05 -1.99
N ARG A 149 12.61 -24.27 -1.64
CA ARG A 149 11.54 -24.99 -2.35
C ARG A 149 10.19 -24.28 -2.20
N LEU A 150 9.89 -23.72 -1.03
CA LEU A 150 8.69 -22.93 -0.82
C LEU A 150 8.72 -21.65 -1.68
N TYR A 151 9.86 -20.98 -1.75
CA TYR A 151 10.01 -19.78 -2.57
C TYR A 151 9.89 -20.10 -4.06
N ASP A 152 10.55 -21.14 -4.55
CA ASP A 152 10.46 -21.59 -5.94
C ASP A 152 9.01 -21.97 -6.32
N LEU A 153 8.29 -22.65 -5.41
CA LEU A 153 6.88 -22.97 -5.62
C LEU A 153 6.03 -21.68 -5.75
N CYS A 154 6.18 -20.73 -4.82
CA CYS A 154 5.42 -19.49 -4.86
C CYS A 154 5.75 -18.67 -6.11
N GLU A 155 7.01 -18.57 -6.49
CA GLU A 155 7.46 -17.81 -7.66
C GLU A 155 6.89 -18.39 -8.95
N LYS A 156 6.98 -19.71 -9.14
CA LYS A 156 6.45 -20.39 -10.33
C LYS A 156 4.92 -20.41 -10.41
N LEU A 157 4.24 -20.41 -9.25
CA LEU A 157 2.79 -20.39 -9.18
C LEU A 157 2.21 -18.98 -9.42
N SER A 158 2.93 -17.93 -9.02
CA SER A 158 2.45 -16.54 -9.01
C SER A 158 1.85 -16.10 -10.35
N PRO A 159 2.43 -16.39 -11.54
CA PRO A 159 1.81 -15.97 -12.80
C PRO A 159 0.40 -16.53 -13.02
N ALA A 160 0.18 -17.81 -12.67
CA ALA A 160 -1.14 -18.42 -12.80
C ALA A 160 -2.17 -17.84 -11.84
N ILE A 161 -1.76 -17.51 -10.62
CA ILE A 161 -2.61 -16.88 -9.61
C ILE A 161 -2.92 -15.43 -9.98
N HIS A 162 -1.92 -14.68 -10.46
CA HIS A 162 -2.11 -13.29 -10.91
C HIS A 162 -3.03 -13.20 -12.13
N ASN A 163 -2.99 -14.18 -13.05
CA ASN A 163 -3.92 -14.26 -14.18
C ASN A 163 -5.39 -14.45 -13.75
N LEU A 164 -5.64 -14.86 -12.51
CA LEU A 164 -6.98 -14.87 -11.92
C LEU A 164 -7.35 -13.53 -11.26
N ASN A 165 -6.54 -12.50 -11.37
CA ASN A 165 -6.66 -11.23 -10.65
C ASN A 165 -6.56 -11.38 -9.12
N VAL A 166 -5.79 -12.34 -8.62
CA VAL A 166 -5.43 -12.45 -7.21
C VAL A 166 -4.20 -11.61 -6.95
N GLY A 167 -4.29 -10.68 -6.04
CA GLY A 167 -3.28 -9.64 -5.84
C GLY A 167 -1.92 -10.14 -5.33
N ARG A 168 -1.88 -11.24 -4.56
CA ARG A 168 -0.62 -11.74 -3.98
C ARG A 168 -0.61 -13.25 -3.78
N VAL A 169 0.55 -13.84 -4.04
CA VAL A 169 0.92 -15.16 -3.50
C VAL A 169 1.87 -14.94 -2.32
N ILE A 170 1.64 -15.63 -1.19
CA ILE A 170 2.41 -15.41 0.04
C ILE A 170 3.04 -16.72 0.50
N ALA A 171 4.35 -16.75 0.54
CA ALA A 171 5.11 -17.79 1.24
C ALA A 171 5.05 -17.54 2.76
N ARG A 172 4.57 -18.53 3.50
CA ARG A 172 4.40 -18.50 4.97
C ARG A 172 5.21 -19.61 5.63
N PRO A 173 6.54 -19.48 5.70
CA PRO A 173 7.35 -20.49 6.34
C PRO A 173 7.07 -20.55 7.85
N PHE A 174 7.16 -21.78 8.38
CA PHE A 174 7.02 -22.06 9.80
C PHE A 174 8.03 -23.11 10.27
N GLY A 175 8.24 -23.20 11.56
CA GLY A 175 9.08 -24.19 12.21
C GLY A 175 8.38 -24.74 13.45
N GLY A 176 9.13 -25.56 14.23
CA GLY A 176 8.64 -26.20 15.43
C GLY A 176 8.29 -27.66 15.27
N SER A 177 7.59 -28.23 16.23
CA SER A 177 7.16 -29.64 16.22
C SER A 177 5.84 -29.82 16.97
N LYS A 178 5.20 -30.96 16.81
CA LYS A 178 3.91 -31.26 17.49
C LYS A 178 4.03 -31.18 19.03
N GLY A 179 5.19 -31.41 19.59
CA GLY A 179 5.40 -31.38 21.05
C GLY A 179 5.78 -30.01 21.61
N GLU A 180 6.37 -29.16 20.77
CA GLU A 180 6.86 -27.82 21.15
C GLU A 180 5.95 -26.69 20.64
N GLY A 181 5.00 -27.01 19.77
CA GLY A 181 4.15 -26.06 19.06
C GLY A 181 4.74 -25.63 17.71
N TRP A 182 3.89 -25.02 16.89
CA TRP A 182 4.26 -24.51 15.56
C TRP A 182 4.41 -22.98 15.62
N GLU A 183 5.46 -22.46 15.02
CA GLU A 183 5.75 -21.03 15.04
C GLU A 183 6.07 -20.52 13.63
N ARG A 184 5.45 -19.41 13.23
CA ARG A 184 5.77 -18.73 11.97
C ARG A 184 7.13 -18.05 12.08
N THR A 185 7.96 -18.24 11.07
CA THR A 185 9.28 -17.62 11.04
C THR A 185 9.23 -16.21 10.43
N LYS A 186 10.36 -15.52 10.46
CA LYS A 186 10.54 -14.19 9.88
C LYS A 186 10.71 -14.21 8.34
N ASN A 187 10.87 -15.39 7.77
CA ASN A 187 11.20 -15.61 6.36
C ASN A 187 9.94 -15.56 5.45
N ARG A 188 8.90 -14.82 5.84
CA ARG A 188 7.76 -14.54 4.98
C ARG A 188 8.23 -13.81 3.74
N ARG A 189 7.70 -14.21 2.56
CA ARG A 189 7.91 -13.53 1.30
C ARG A 189 6.59 -13.37 0.56
N ASP A 190 6.30 -12.16 0.10
CA ASP A 190 5.12 -11.85 -0.68
C ASP A 190 5.54 -11.69 -2.16
N TYR A 191 4.78 -12.33 -3.04
CA TYR A 191 4.88 -12.21 -4.49
C TYR A 191 3.63 -11.44 -4.93
N ALA A 192 3.75 -10.12 -5.01
CA ALA A 192 2.68 -9.26 -5.43
C ALA A 192 2.54 -9.25 -6.95
N MET A 193 1.32 -9.07 -7.43
CA MET A 193 1.05 -8.82 -8.83
C MET A 193 1.75 -7.53 -9.24
N LEU A 194 2.44 -7.57 -10.37
CA LEU A 194 3.00 -6.36 -10.98
C LEU A 194 1.89 -5.53 -11.63
N PRO A 195 2.01 -4.19 -11.63
CA PRO A 195 1.15 -3.36 -12.48
C PRO A 195 1.15 -3.89 -13.91
N PRO A 196 -0.03 -4.20 -14.50
CA PRO A 196 -0.07 -4.81 -15.83
C PRO A 196 0.34 -3.89 -16.97
N SER A 197 0.37 -2.59 -16.71
CA SER A 197 0.81 -1.56 -17.64
C SER A 197 1.95 -0.73 -17.05
N SER A 198 2.52 0.15 -17.87
CA SER A 198 3.57 1.08 -17.47
C SER A 198 3.01 2.12 -16.49
N VAL A 199 3.76 2.41 -15.43
CA VAL A 199 3.42 3.34 -14.36
C VAL A 199 4.52 4.38 -14.14
N LEU A 200 4.29 5.36 -13.28
CA LEU A 200 5.20 6.48 -13.03
C LEU A 200 6.65 6.03 -12.77
N THR A 201 6.89 4.95 -12.04
CA THR A 201 8.25 4.43 -11.80
C THR A 201 8.93 3.96 -13.08
N ASP A 202 8.16 3.40 -14.03
CA ASP A 202 8.68 3.00 -15.34
C ASP A 202 9.03 4.22 -16.19
N TRP A 203 8.18 5.25 -16.15
CA TRP A 203 8.37 6.47 -16.95
C TRP A 203 9.63 7.24 -16.47
N VAL A 204 9.79 7.38 -15.15
CA VAL A 204 10.99 7.97 -14.55
C VAL A 204 12.24 7.20 -14.97
N LYS A 205 12.22 5.88 -14.89
CA LYS A 205 13.36 5.03 -15.29
C LYS A 205 13.69 5.15 -16.77
N ALA A 206 12.68 5.18 -17.63
CA ALA A 206 12.84 5.33 -19.08
C ALA A 206 13.49 6.67 -19.47
N SER A 207 13.28 7.71 -18.65
CA SER A 207 13.88 9.04 -18.82
C SER A 207 15.27 9.18 -18.20
N GLY A 208 15.80 8.10 -17.62
CA GLY A 208 17.11 8.09 -16.96
C GLY A 208 17.09 8.55 -15.50
N GLY A 209 15.92 8.89 -14.95
CA GLY A 209 15.75 9.25 -13.55
C GLY A 209 15.82 8.04 -12.61
N LYS A 210 15.85 8.32 -11.31
CA LYS A 210 15.86 7.31 -10.24
C LYS A 210 14.59 7.36 -9.43
N THR A 211 14.16 6.21 -8.92
CA THR A 211 13.04 6.11 -7.98
C THR A 211 13.53 5.61 -6.62
N TYR A 212 13.34 6.43 -5.60
CA TYR A 212 13.62 6.13 -4.21
C TYR A 212 12.31 5.82 -3.49
N ALA A 213 12.13 4.56 -3.11
CA ALA A 213 10.94 4.08 -2.41
C ALA A 213 11.15 4.14 -0.88
N ILE A 214 10.16 4.69 -0.18
CA ILE A 214 10.15 4.81 1.28
C ILE A 214 8.86 4.19 1.81
N GLY A 215 8.96 3.24 2.74
CA GLY A 215 7.84 2.49 3.27
C GLY A 215 7.54 1.22 2.48
N LYS A 216 6.29 0.97 2.14
CA LYS A 216 5.84 -0.23 1.40
C LYS A 216 5.84 -0.06 -0.13
N ILE A 217 6.32 1.03 -0.65
CA ILE A 217 6.30 1.31 -2.09
C ILE A 217 7.00 0.20 -2.87
N GLY A 218 8.18 -0.28 -2.40
CA GLY A 218 8.87 -1.40 -3.02
C GLY A 218 8.03 -2.66 -3.12
N ASP A 219 7.29 -3.00 -2.06
CA ASP A 219 6.41 -4.18 -2.02
C ASP A 219 5.20 -4.00 -2.95
N ILE A 220 4.59 -2.81 -2.96
CA ILE A 220 3.39 -2.50 -3.75
C ILE A 220 3.67 -2.58 -5.25
N PHE A 221 4.85 -2.12 -5.67
CA PHE A 221 5.29 -2.16 -7.07
C PHE A 221 6.21 -3.35 -7.38
N SER A 222 6.38 -4.31 -6.44
CA SER A 222 7.26 -5.49 -6.60
C SER A 222 8.68 -5.11 -7.05
N MET A 223 9.22 -4.02 -6.52
CA MET A 223 10.52 -3.44 -6.85
C MET A 223 10.69 -3.02 -8.32
N ARG A 224 9.60 -2.93 -9.09
CA ARG A 224 9.66 -2.59 -10.52
C ARG A 224 10.17 -1.16 -10.73
N ASN A 225 11.36 -1.04 -11.33
CA ASN A 225 12.04 0.22 -11.60
C ASN A 225 12.24 1.12 -10.36
N ILE A 226 12.51 0.49 -9.22
CA ILE A 226 12.85 1.13 -7.95
C ILE A 226 14.35 0.93 -7.70
N ASP A 227 15.09 2.01 -7.55
CA ASP A 227 16.54 2.01 -7.40
C ASP A 227 16.96 1.79 -5.93
N SER A 228 16.16 2.24 -4.96
CA SER A 228 16.35 1.93 -3.55
C SER A 228 15.00 1.84 -2.82
N ASN A 229 14.95 1.02 -1.79
CA ASN A 229 13.77 0.87 -0.93
C ASN A 229 14.18 0.83 0.55
N VAL A 230 13.58 1.68 1.37
CA VAL A 230 13.78 1.72 2.81
C VAL A 230 12.47 1.48 3.54
N THR A 231 12.50 0.64 4.57
CA THR A 231 11.34 0.28 5.39
C THR A 231 11.59 0.62 6.85
N GLY A 232 10.54 0.71 7.65
CA GLY A 232 10.64 1.04 9.07
C GLY A 232 9.31 1.50 9.65
N THR A 233 9.34 2.08 10.85
CA THR A 233 8.20 2.80 11.42
C THR A 233 7.99 4.13 10.68
N ASP A 234 6.80 4.72 10.74
CA ASP A 234 6.54 6.01 10.08
C ASP A 234 7.53 7.10 10.55
N ARG A 235 8.01 7.03 11.82
CA ARG A 235 9.06 7.91 12.32
C ARG A 235 10.42 7.69 11.66
N ASP A 236 10.78 6.45 11.38
CA ASP A 236 11.99 6.11 10.63
C ASP A 236 11.86 6.58 9.19
N LEU A 237 10.69 6.36 8.58
CA LEU A 237 10.40 6.74 7.19
C LEU A 237 10.46 8.26 6.99
N MET A 238 9.94 9.05 7.93
CA MET A 238 10.06 10.52 7.86
C MET A 238 11.53 10.98 7.89
N ARG A 239 12.37 10.38 8.75
CA ARG A 239 13.81 10.66 8.75
C ARG A 239 14.49 10.26 7.45
N GLN A 240 14.06 9.16 6.84
CA GLN A 240 14.58 8.73 5.55
C GLN A 240 14.13 9.66 4.42
N LEU A 241 12.88 10.12 4.44
CA LEU A 241 12.39 11.11 3.48
C LEU A 241 13.23 12.40 3.51
N GLN A 242 13.44 12.95 4.71
CA GLN A 242 14.26 14.14 4.90
C GLN A 242 15.69 13.96 4.36
N LYS A 243 16.31 12.80 4.60
CA LYS A 243 17.64 12.49 4.04
C LYS A 243 17.62 12.36 2.51
N HIS A 244 16.60 11.70 1.95
CA HIS A 244 16.54 11.51 0.50
C HIS A 244 16.38 12.83 -0.25
N ILE A 245 15.68 13.81 0.32
CA ILE A 245 15.57 15.17 -0.25
C ILE A 245 16.95 15.84 -0.34
N GLU A 246 17.84 15.59 0.60
CA GLU A 246 19.19 16.22 0.62
C GLU A 246 20.15 15.67 -0.44
N PHE A 247 19.96 14.42 -0.89
CA PHE A 247 20.94 13.76 -1.78
C PHE A 247 20.33 13.14 -3.05
N ALA A 248 19.01 13.20 -3.24
CA ALA A 248 18.40 12.72 -4.48
C ALA A 248 18.93 13.52 -5.68
N GLU A 249 19.22 12.82 -6.75
CA GLU A 249 19.67 13.45 -7.99
C GLU A 249 18.51 14.17 -8.68
N ASP A 250 18.79 15.24 -9.41
CA ASP A 250 17.79 15.94 -10.21
C ASP A 250 17.06 14.99 -11.16
N GLY A 251 15.77 15.19 -11.34
CA GLY A 251 14.93 14.31 -12.16
C GLY A 251 14.55 12.99 -11.49
N SER A 252 14.78 12.85 -10.17
CA SER A 252 14.41 11.68 -9.39
C SER A 252 13.00 11.78 -8.79
N LEU A 253 12.39 10.63 -8.58
CA LEU A 253 11.14 10.46 -7.84
C LEU A 253 11.44 9.90 -6.44
N ILE A 254 11.04 10.60 -5.39
CA ILE A 254 10.96 10.04 -4.03
C ILE A 254 9.49 9.71 -3.76
N PHE A 255 9.17 8.41 -3.67
CA PHE A 255 7.81 7.95 -3.41
C PHE A 255 7.73 7.38 -1.99
N ALA A 256 7.04 8.07 -1.09
CA ALA A 256 6.95 7.72 0.32
C ALA A 256 5.52 7.32 0.71
N ASN A 257 5.40 6.27 1.53
CA ASN A 257 4.14 5.77 2.05
C ASN A 257 4.24 5.60 3.57
N PHE A 258 3.35 6.26 4.31
CA PHE A 258 3.26 6.23 5.77
C PHE A 258 2.07 5.36 6.18
N VAL A 259 2.32 4.10 6.52
CA VAL A 259 1.28 3.08 6.67
C VAL A 259 0.64 3.00 8.06
N GLU A 260 1.21 3.66 9.09
CA GLU A 260 0.68 3.56 10.46
C GLU A 260 -0.67 4.28 10.60
N PHE A 261 -0.96 5.29 9.76
CA PHE A 261 -2.28 5.91 9.68
C PHE A 261 -3.37 4.87 9.47
N ASP A 262 -3.16 3.97 8.53
CA ASP A 262 -4.07 2.90 8.20
C ASP A 262 -4.00 1.76 9.22
N SER A 263 -2.83 1.17 9.41
CA SER A 263 -2.65 -0.09 10.16
C SER A 263 -2.80 0.04 11.68
N LEU A 264 -2.35 1.16 12.26
CA LEU A 264 -2.41 1.36 13.71
C LEU A 264 -3.64 2.13 14.16
N PHE A 265 -4.17 3.04 13.33
CA PHE A 265 -5.23 3.95 13.76
C PHE A 265 -6.53 3.78 12.96
N GLY A 266 -6.45 3.70 11.63
CA GLY A 266 -7.60 3.59 10.73
C GLY A 266 -8.39 2.31 10.97
N HIS A 267 -7.81 1.16 10.73
CA HIS A 267 -8.43 -0.15 10.97
C HIS A 267 -8.81 -0.42 12.42
N ARG A 268 -8.08 0.16 13.37
CA ARG A 268 -8.35 0.01 14.80
C ARG A 268 -9.41 0.99 15.33
N ARG A 269 -9.91 1.88 14.47
CA ARG A 269 -10.89 2.90 14.84
C ARG A 269 -10.44 3.74 16.05
N ASP A 270 -9.16 4.18 16.00
CA ASP A 270 -8.57 5.08 17.00
C ASP A 270 -8.45 6.51 16.45
N PRO A 271 -9.50 7.33 16.53
CA PRO A 271 -9.47 8.71 16.04
C PRO A 271 -8.53 9.63 16.83
N ILE A 272 -8.23 9.30 18.09
CA ILE A 272 -7.28 10.08 18.90
C ILE A 272 -5.85 9.78 18.46
N GLY A 273 -5.52 8.52 18.26
CA GLY A 273 -4.23 8.11 17.71
C GLY A 273 -3.99 8.66 16.32
N TYR A 274 -5.01 8.60 15.46
CA TYR A 274 -4.96 9.15 14.10
C TYR A 274 -4.72 10.68 14.12
N ALA A 275 -5.42 11.43 14.98
CA ALA A 275 -5.22 12.86 15.14
C ALA A 275 -3.79 13.21 15.58
N LYS A 276 -3.24 12.47 16.54
CA LYS A 276 -1.84 12.64 16.99
C LYS A 276 -0.84 12.32 15.89
N ALA A 277 -1.11 11.30 15.08
CA ALA A 277 -0.29 10.95 13.93
C ALA A 277 -0.31 12.07 12.87
N LEU A 278 -1.47 12.66 12.59
CA LEU A 278 -1.58 13.83 11.70
C LEU A 278 -0.78 15.03 12.23
N GLU A 279 -0.89 15.38 13.50
CA GLU A 279 -0.13 16.49 14.12
C GLU A 279 1.39 16.22 14.08
N TRP A 280 1.80 14.99 14.29
CA TRP A 280 3.19 14.59 14.14
C TRP A 280 3.67 14.67 12.68
N PHE A 281 2.86 14.19 11.74
CA PHE A 281 3.16 14.23 10.31
C PHE A 281 3.25 15.69 9.81
N ASP A 282 2.33 16.54 10.23
CA ASP A 282 2.33 17.98 9.92
C ASP A 282 3.65 18.66 10.33
N THR A 283 4.16 18.30 11.52
CA THR A 283 5.48 18.78 11.99
C THR A 283 6.62 18.26 11.09
N GLY A 284 6.57 16.99 10.68
CA GLY A 284 7.56 16.42 9.78
C GLY A 284 7.55 17.04 8.38
N ILE A 285 6.36 17.34 7.86
CA ILE A 285 6.19 18.05 6.57
C ILE A 285 6.74 19.46 6.63
N ALA A 286 6.65 20.16 7.77
CA ALA A 286 7.29 21.46 7.93
C ALA A 286 8.82 21.40 7.74
N ASP A 287 9.46 20.33 8.20
CA ASP A 287 10.89 20.08 7.97
C ASP A 287 11.19 19.75 6.50
N VAL A 288 10.35 18.91 5.87
CA VAL A 288 10.43 18.61 4.43
C VAL A 288 10.37 19.90 3.61
N VAL A 289 9.36 20.72 3.84
CA VAL A 289 9.14 22.00 3.10
C VAL A 289 10.33 22.94 3.22
N ARG A 290 10.99 23.01 4.39
CA ARG A 290 12.18 23.89 4.58
C ARG A 290 13.40 23.42 3.80
N ASN A 291 13.48 22.15 3.46
CA ASN A 291 14.63 21.55 2.75
C ASN A 291 14.39 21.40 1.25
N LEU A 292 13.20 21.71 0.74
CA LEU A 292 12.92 21.69 -0.70
C LEU A 292 13.70 22.81 -1.40
N LEU A 293 14.21 22.50 -2.58
CA LEU A 293 14.78 23.47 -3.49
C LEU A 293 13.69 24.15 -4.33
N GLU A 294 14.04 25.26 -4.99
CA GLU A 294 13.11 26.06 -5.78
C GLU A 294 12.45 25.26 -6.93
N ASP A 295 13.19 24.31 -7.50
CA ASP A 295 12.74 23.48 -8.61
C ASP A 295 12.14 22.12 -8.16
N ASP A 296 11.96 21.88 -6.86
CA ASP A 296 11.32 20.66 -6.36
C ASP A 296 9.79 20.78 -6.40
N LEU A 297 9.13 19.64 -6.55
CA LEU A 297 7.68 19.49 -6.38
C LEU A 297 7.37 18.51 -5.26
N LEU A 298 6.68 18.99 -4.24
CA LEU A 298 6.07 18.16 -3.19
C LEU A 298 4.60 17.93 -3.52
N ILE A 299 4.18 16.66 -3.51
CA ILE A 299 2.77 16.26 -3.56
C ILE A 299 2.46 15.45 -2.30
N VAL A 300 1.48 15.90 -1.51
CA VAL A 300 0.97 15.17 -0.35
C VAL A 300 -0.45 14.70 -0.66
N THR A 301 -0.66 13.38 -0.66
CA THR A 301 -1.95 12.77 -0.97
C THR A 301 -2.22 11.54 -0.11
N ALA A 302 -3.32 10.84 -0.36
CA ALA A 302 -3.60 9.52 0.20
C ALA A 302 -4.01 8.56 -0.92
N ASP A 303 -3.74 7.28 -0.73
CA ASP A 303 -4.07 6.21 -1.66
C ASP A 303 -5.55 5.77 -1.57
N HIS A 304 -6.18 5.94 -0.43
CA HIS A 304 -7.61 5.70 -0.16
C HIS A 304 -8.03 6.38 1.15
N GLY A 305 -9.32 6.31 1.47
CA GLY A 305 -9.87 6.72 2.75
C GLY A 305 -9.79 5.61 3.81
N ASN A 306 -9.58 5.97 5.06
CA ASN A 306 -9.80 5.12 6.22
C ASN A 306 -10.22 5.95 7.43
N ASP A 307 -11.51 6.30 7.49
CA ASP A 307 -12.05 7.12 8.58
C ASP A 307 -12.14 6.32 9.88
N PRO A 308 -11.33 6.63 10.90
CA PRO A 308 -11.36 5.92 12.18
C PRO A 308 -12.63 6.20 13.00
N THR A 309 -13.49 7.10 12.58
CA THR A 309 -14.79 7.37 13.20
C THR A 309 -15.94 6.57 12.58
N TRP A 310 -15.67 5.86 11.46
CA TRP A 310 -16.65 5.06 10.75
C TRP A 310 -16.85 3.68 11.40
N SER A 311 -17.98 3.02 11.09
CA SER A 311 -18.27 1.66 11.55
C SER A 311 -17.45 0.60 10.81
N GLY A 312 -17.26 -0.57 11.44
CA GLY A 312 -16.48 -1.66 10.86
C GLY A 312 -14.97 -1.40 10.90
N THR A 313 -14.19 -2.19 10.19
CA THR A 313 -12.72 -2.12 10.16
C THR A 313 -12.15 -2.01 8.75
N ASP A 314 -13.01 -1.82 7.75
CA ASP A 314 -12.63 -1.74 6.34
C ASP A 314 -12.24 -0.29 5.97
N HIS A 315 -11.54 -0.13 4.86
CA HIS A 315 -11.29 1.19 4.27
C HIS A 315 -12.60 1.89 3.90
N THR A 316 -12.58 3.19 3.94
CA THR A 316 -13.70 4.03 3.52
C THR A 316 -13.45 4.63 2.14
N ARG A 317 -14.50 5.04 1.43
CA ARG A 317 -14.39 5.63 0.10
C ARG A 317 -14.72 7.11 0.19
N GLU A 318 -13.69 7.91 0.36
CA GLU A 318 -13.75 9.37 0.28
C GLU A 318 -12.91 9.87 -0.89
N GLN A 319 -13.13 11.11 -1.28
CA GLN A 319 -12.14 11.85 -2.04
C GLN A 319 -10.92 12.12 -1.15
N VAL A 320 -9.75 12.10 -1.74
CA VAL A 320 -8.48 12.33 -1.02
C VAL A 320 -7.90 13.71 -1.33
N PRO A 321 -7.19 14.37 -0.39
CA PRO A 321 -6.51 15.60 -0.70
C PRO A 321 -5.31 15.36 -1.62
N VAL A 322 -5.04 16.30 -2.51
CA VAL A 322 -3.81 16.39 -3.30
C VAL A 322 -3.25 17.79 -3.08
N LEU A 323 -2.29 17.91 -2.19
CA LEU A 323 -1.70 19.18 -1.77
C LEU A 323 -0.36 19.33 -2.49
N LEU A 324 -0.14 20.50 -3.11
CA LEU A 324 0.99 20.74 -3.99
C LEU A 324 1.82 21.94 -3.49
N LEU A 325 3.15 21.77 -3.51
CA LEU A 325 4.08 22.86 -3.27
C LEU A 325 5.25 22.74 -4.23
N GLY A 326 5.57 23.82 -4.93
CA GLY A 326 6.67 23.87 -5.89
C GLY A 326 6.21 24.29 -7.28
N LYS A 327 7.07 24.08 -8.27
CA LYS A 327 6.88 24.56 -9.64
C LYS A 327 5.94 23.63 -10.43
N THR A 328 4.67 23.95 -10.40
CA THR A 328 3.61 23.23 -11.15
C THR A 328 2.50 24.19 -11.54
N ASP A 329 1.58 23.76 -12.41
CA ASP A 329 0.39 24.53 -12.72
C ASP A 329 -0.44 24.76 -11.45
N PHE A 330 -1.08 25.91 -11.37
CA PHE A 330 -1.98 26.22 -10.26
C PHE A 330 -3.31 25.50 -10.45
N ILE A 331 -3.70 24.69 -9.47
CA ILE A 331 -4.91 23.88 -9.48
C ILE A 331 -5.70 24.19 -8.19
N GLN A 332 -7.01 24.36 -8.32
CA GLN A 332 -7.96 24.42 -7.20
C GLN A 332 -9.27 23.73 -7.62
N SER A 333 -9.23 22.41 -7.83
CA SER A 333 -10.36 21.66 -8.37
C SER A 333 -10.36 20.18 -7.97
N GLY A 334 -11.42 19.46 -8.36
CA GLY A 334 -11.41 18.01 -8.41
C GLY A 334 -10.60 17.48 -9.60
N ILE A 335 -9.89 16.39 -9.40
CA ILE A 335 -9.12 15.67 -10.43
C ILE A 335 -9.33 14.16 -10.25
N GLU A 336 -9.01 13.36 -11.25
CA GLU A 336 -8.86 11.92 -11.07
C GLU A 336 -7.58 11.66 -10.27
N LEU A 337 -7.57 10.65 -9.40
CA LEU A 337 -6.38 10.35 -8.60
C LEU A 337 -5.17 9.97 -9.47
N SER A 338 -5.40 9.39 -10.64
CA SER A 338 -4.37 9.09 -11.64
C SER A 338 -3.68 10.33 -12.23
N ASP A 339 -4.29 11.53 -12.16
CA ASP A 339 -3.68 12.78 -12.59
C ASP A 339 -2.45 13.16 -11.76
N VAL A 340 -2.30 12.59 -10.56
CA VAL A 340 -1.09 12.77 -9.73
C VAL A 340 0.16 12.33 -10.48
N ALA A 341 0.10 11.19 -11.20
CA ALA A 341 1.20 10.75 -12.06
C ALA A 341 1.48 11.74 -13.20
N THR A 342 0.43 12.31 -13.78
CA THR A 342 0.56 13.32 -14.84
C THR A 342 1.23 14.60 -14.32
N LEU A 343 0.86 15.06 -13.12
CA LEU A 343 1.48 16.22 -12.47
C LEU A 343 2.98 15.97 -12.20
N ALA A 344 3.31 14.81 -11.62
CA ALA A 344 4.69 14.40 -11.37
C ALA A 344 5.50 14.26 -12.66
N SER A 345 4.95 13.60 -13.69
CA SER A 345 5.61 13.43 -14.99
C SER A 345 5.88 14.75 -15.68
N LYS A 346 4.92 15.67 -15.68
CA LYS A 346 5.06 17.00 -16.26
C LYS A 346 6.17 17.79 -15.59
N HIS A 347 6.22 17.75 -14.26
CA HIS A 347 7.26 18.40 -13.45
C HIS A 347 8.64 17.83 -13.77
N LEU A 348 8.77 16.51 -13.80
CA LEU A 348 10.02 15.81 -14.10
C LEU A 348 10.43 15.87 -15.58
N GLY A 349 9.58 16.39 -16.47
CA GLY A 349 9.81 16.38 -17.92
C GLY A 349 9.84 14.98 -18.53
N VAL A 350 9.17 14.00 -17.91
CA VAL A 350 9.12 12.60 -18.37
C VAL A 350 7.93 12.38 -19.29
N ALA A 351 8.17 11.65 -20.38
CA ALA A 351 7.09 11.29 -21.30
C ALA A 351 6.19 10.22 -20.69
N ILE A 352 4.87 10.43 -20.78
CA ILE A 352 3.87 9.40 -20.47
C ILE A 352 3.71 8.57 -21.73
N PRO A 353 3.98 7.24 -21.70
CA PRO A 353 3.74 6.37 -22.86
C PRO A 353 2.26 6.37 -23.25
N ASP A 354 1.99 6.25 -24.56
CA ASP A 354 0.64 5.99 -25.03
C ASP A 354 0.10 4.69 -24.41
N PRO A 355 -1.19 4.64 -24.02
CA PRO A 355 -1.81 3.52 -23.33
C PRO A 355 -1.84 2.22 -24.12
#